data_5982026318b5d65f4eb0ad62375a496b
#
_entry.id   5982026318b5d65f4eb0ad62375a496b
#
_cell.length_a   1.000
_cell.length_b   1.000
_cell.length_c   1.000
_cell.angle_alpha   90.00
_cell.angle_beta   90.00
_cell.angle_gamma   90.00
#
_symmetry.space_group_name_H-M   'P 1'
#
loop_
_entity.id
_entity.type
_entity.pdbx_description
1 polymer ?
#
loop_
_entity_poly.entity_id
_entity_poly.type
_entity_poly.pdbx_seq_one_letter_code
_entity_poly.pdbx_strand_id
1 'polypeptide(L)'
;RTLAQSLADWGADVIIGTHPHVLQDAEWRTAADGRNVFVAYSLGNFLSTHSKPDQLIGAVLTLELEQTTEPDGSVHCAVRGPKLHVTVTHYDAGKSNVRTYLFRDYTPELAQAHGVRAAYPSFGYDYIRQTAQTYINSEFLELA
;
A
#
# COMPACT_ATOMS: atom_id res chain seq x y z
N ARG A 1 -13.37 -7.13 5.71
CA ARG A 1 -13.94 -7.33 4.35
C ARG A 1 -15.43 -7.00 4.29
N THR A 2 -16.23 -7.33 5.29
CA THR A 2 -17.68 -7.00 5.32
C THR A 2 -17.91 -5.48 5.28
N LEU A 3 -17.16 -4.69 6.05
CA LEU A 3 -17.28 -3.23 6.03
C LEU A 3 -16.94 -2.64 4.64
N ALA A 4 -15.92 -3.15 3.97
CA ALA A 4 -15.57 -2.68 2.62
C ALA A 4 -16.71 -2.93 1.63
N GLN A 5 -17.41 -4.07 1.71
CA GLN A 5 -18.59 -4.32 0.89
C GLN A 5 -19.71 -3.32 1.18
N SER A 6 -20.00 -3.09 2.47
CA SER A 6 -21.03 -2.10 2.84
C SER A 6 -20.71 -0.69 2.33
N LEU A 7 -19.43 -0.27 2.43
CA LEU A 7 -19.00 1.03 1.91
C LEU A 7 -19.14 1.12 0.38
N ALA A 8 -18.80 0.05 -0.35
CA ALA A 8 -19.00 -0.04 -1.80
C ALA A 8 -20.49 0.09 -2.15
N ASP A 9 -21.37 -0.66 -1.46
CA ASP A 9 -22.81 -0.65 -1.67
C ASP A 9 -23.45 0.71 -1.33
N TRP A 10 -22.84 1.47 -0.41
CA TRP A 10 -23.25 2.83 -0.04
C TRP A 10 -22.71 3.92 -0.97
N GLY A 11 -21.96 3.57 -2.02
CA GLY A 11 -21.56 4.51 -3.07
C GLY A 11 -20.08 4.92 -3.07
N ALA A 12 -19.23 4.27 -2.30
CA ALA A 12 -17.79 4.52 -2.42
C ALA A 12 -17.24 3.94 -3.73
N ASP A 13 -16.39 4.69 -4.43
CA ASP A 13 -15.68 4.24 -5.64
C ASP A 13 -14.26 3.74 -5.33
N VAL A 14 -13.65 4.29 -4.26
CA VAL A 14 -12.33 3.90 -3.74
C VAL A 14 -12.41 3.78 -2.23
N ILE A 15 -11.85 2.71 -1.69
CA ILE A 15 -11.76 2.49 -0.25
C ILE A 15 -10.28 2.29 0.11
N ILE A 16 -9.74 3.16 0.96
CA ILE A 16 -8.37 3.07 1.45
C ILE A 16 -8.41 2.86 2.96
N GLY A 17 -8.02 1.66 3.37
CA GLY A 17 -7.89 1.30 4.77
C GLY A 17 -6.54 1.68 5.36
N THR A 18 -6.54 1.89 6.67
CA THR A 18 -5.34 2.14 7.49
C THR A 18 -5.50 1.44 8.84
N HIS A 19 -4.57 1.60 9.75
CA HIS A 19 -4.59 1.14 11.15
C HIS A 19 -3.74 -0.11 11.46
N PRO A 20 -3.67 -1.20 10.69
CA PRO A 20 -2.86 -2.37 11.08
C PRO A 20 -1.37 -2.09 11.18
N HIS A 21 -0.90 -0.95 10.62
CA HIS A 21 0.51 -0.58 10.54
C HIS A 21 1.39 -1.53 9.72
N VAL A 22 0.78 -2.38 8.91
CA VAL A 22 1.43 -3.31 7.97
C VAL A 22 0.68 -3.30 6.66
N LEU A 23 1.35 -3.70 5.59
CA LEU A 23 0.71 -3.91 4.29
C LEU A 23 -0.38 -4.97 4.39
N GLN A 24 -1.49 -4.72 3.74
CA GLN A 24 -2.54 -5.70 3.47
C GLN A 24 -2.90 -5.64 1.99
N ASP A 25 -3.58 -6.67 1.52
CA ASP A 25 -3.95 -6.84 0.12
C ASP A 25 -4.86 -5.72 -0.41
N ALA A 26 -4.95 -5.66 -1.73
CA ALA A 26 -5.92 -4.84 -2.45
C ALA A 26 -6.73 -5.74 -3.40
N GLU A 27 -7.95 -5.35 -3.68
CA GLU A 27 -8.83 -6.09 -4.58
C GLU A 27 -9.84 -5.18 -5.27
N TRP A 28 -10.42 -5.65 -6.36
CA TRP A 28 -11.65 -5.11 -6.92
C TRP A 28 -12.85 -5.76 -6.24
N ARG A 29 -13.85 -4.94 -5.92
CA ARG A 29 -15.15 -5.39 -5.43
C ARG A 29 -16.25 -4.89 -6.33
N THR A 30 -17.26 -5.72 -6.53
CA THR A 30 -18.48 -5.29 -7.21
C THR A 30 -19.49 -4.83 -6.16
N ALA A 31 -19.94 -3.59 -6.24
CA ALA A 31 -21.01 -3.04 -5.43
C ALA A 31 -22.38 -3.58 -5.87
N ALA A 32 -23.42 -3.43 -5.04
CA ALA A 32 -24.77 -3.93 -5.30
C ALA A 32 -25.38 -3.33 -6.59
N ASP A 33 -24.95 -2.14 -7.00
CA ASP A 33 -25.38 -1.47 -8.25
C ASP A 33 -24.52 -1.85 -9.47
N GLY A 34 -23.56 -2.77 -9.32
CA GLY A 34 -22.71 -3.28 -10.40
C GLY A 34 -21.43 -2.49 -10.64
N ARG A 35 -21.15 -1.40 -9.89
CA ARG A 35 -19.89 -0.64 -9.98
C ARG A 35 -18.72 -1.48 -9.52
N ASN A 36 -17.56 -1.28 -10.15
CA ASN A 36 -16.30 -1.81 -9.68
C ASN A 36 -15.63 -0.80 -8.73
N VAL A 37 -15.39 -1.22 -7.50
CA VAL A 37 -14.82 -0.43 -6.41
C VAL A 37 -13.43 -0.95 -6.09
N PHE A 38 -12.43 -0.08 -6.09
CA PHE A 38 -11.07 -0.46 -5.68
C PHE A 38 -10.92 -0.37 -4.17
N VAL A 39 -10.38 -1.42 -3.56
CA VAL A 39 -10.17 -1.49 -2.11
C VAL A 39 -8.71 -1.81 -1.81
N ALA A 40 -8.01 -0.92 -1.12
CA ALA A 40 -6.73 -1.20 -0.48
C ALA A 40 -6.96 -1.33 1.03
N TYR A 41 -6.75 -2.51 1.60
CA TYR A 41 -7.08 -2.78 3.01
C TYR A 41 -6.13 -2.10 3.99
N SER A 42 -4.85 -2.00 3.66
CA SER A 42 -3.89 -1.18 4.41
C SER A 42 -2.66 -0.87 3.58
N LEU A 43 -2.29 0.40 3.54
CA LEU A 43 -1.07 0.86 2.92
C LEU A 43 0.17 0.74 3.85
N GLY A 44 0.01 0.22 5.06
CA GLY A 44 1.08 0.20 6.05
C GLY A 44 1.44 1.60 6.55
N ASN A 45 2.70 1.78 6.97
CA ASN A 45 3.21 3.07 7.43
C ASN A 45 4.00 3.78 6.32
N PHE A 46 3.71 5.05 6.09
CA PHE A 46 4.54 5.88 5.21
C PHE A 46 5.86 6.30 5.88
N LEU A 47 5.80 6.72 7.15
CA LEU A 47 6.96 7.07 7.98
C LEU A 47 6.70 6.58 9.41
N SER A 48 7.65 5.84 9.99
CA SER A 48 7.43 5.20 11.28
C SER A 48 8.77 4.87 11.96
N THR A 49 8.78 4.87 13.28
CA THR A 49 9.90 4.34 14.10
C THR A 49 9.51 3.06 14.82
N HIS A 50 8.54 2.32 14.29
CA HIS A 50 8.19 1.00 14.81
C HIS A 50 9.39 0.05 14.81
N SER A 51 9.36 -0.91 15.72
CA SER A 51 10.49 -1.82 15.92
C SER A 51 10.35 -3.14 15.18
N LYS A 52 9.15 -3.44 14.64
CA LYS A 52 8.93 -4.68 13.89
C LYS A 52 9.19 -4.48 12.40
N PRO A 53 9.88 -5.41 11.72
CA PRO A 53 10.22 -5.30 10.31
C PRO A 53 9.05 -4.96 9.38
N ASP A 54 7.93 -5.69 9.50
CA ASP A 54 6.76 -5.50 8.63
C ASP A 54 6.13 -4.10 8.76
N GLN A 55 6.30 -3.46 9.92
CA GLN A 55 5.80 -2.11 10.19
C GLN A 55 6.68 -0.99 9.61
N LEU A 56 7.81 -1.36 9.00
CA LEU A 56 8.71 -0.46 8.27
C LEU A 56 8.47 -0.49 6.76
N ILE A 57 7.56 -1.35 6.31
CA ILE A 57 7.21 -1.52 4.91
C ILE A 57 5.79 -0.98 4.71
N GLY A 58 5.66 -0.07 3.76
CA GLY A 58 4.39 0.55 3.40
C GLY A 58 4.23 0.62 1.89
N ALA A 59 3.22 1.35 1.44
CA ALA A 59 3.01 1.65 0.03
C ALA A 59 2.40 3.03 -0.18
N VAL A 60 2.65 3.59 -1.34
CA VAL A 60 1.92 4.73 -1.91
C VAL A 60 1.00 4.20 -3.01
N LEU A 61 -0.28 4.51 -2.93
CA LEU A 61 -1.24 4.19 -3.96
C LEU A 61 -1.27 5.30 -5.02
N THR A 62 -1.14 4.93 -6.29
CA THR A 62 -1.47 5.77 -7.44
C THR A 62 -2.65 5.16 -8.19
N LEU A 63 -3.56 6.00 -8.65
CA LEU A 63 -4.69 5.61 -9.50
C LEU A 63 -5.18 6.83 -10.29
N GLU A 64 -5.99 6.58 -11.31
CA GLU A 64 -6.70 7.61 -12.05
C GLU A 64 -8.19 7.52 -11.74
N LEU A 65 -8.83 8.68 -11.58
CA LEU A 65 -10.30 8.79 -11.46
C LEU A 65 -10.83 9.40 -12.76
N GLU A 66 -11.64 8.62 -13.48
CA GLU A 66 -12.32 9.05 -14.69
C GLU A 66 -13.77 9.38 -14.35
N GLN A 67 -14.18 10.62 -14.59
CA GLN A 67 -15.55 11.06 -14.38
C GLN A 67 -16.24 11.25 -15.74
N THR A 68 -17.39 10.60 -15.91
CA THR A 68 -18.25 10.74 -17.08
C THR A 68 -19.59 11.33 -16.66
N THR A 69 -20.06 12.33 -17.39
CA THR A 69 -21.41 12.88 -17.23
C THR A 69 -22.26 12.42 -18.41
N GLU A 70 -23.34 11.70 -18.14
CA GLU A 70 -24.28 11.22 -19.14
C GLU A 70 -25.21 12.33 -19.62
N PRO A 71 -25.90 12.17 -20.80
CA PRO A 71 -26.82 13.17 -21.32
C PRO A 71 -28.01 13.49 -20.39
N ASP A 72 -28.38 12.57 -19.51
CA ASP A 72 -29.43 12.77 -18.50
C ASP A 72 -28.96 13.52 -17.25
N GLY A 73 -27.67 13.91 -17.21
CA GLY A 73 -27.04 14.59 -16.09
C GLY A 73 -26.52 13.67 -14.98
N SER A 74 -26.67 12.36 -15.12
CA SER A 74 -26.06 11.41 -14.17
C SER A 74 -24.53 11.42 -14.29
N VAL A 75 -23.86 11.22 -13.16
CA VAL A 75 -22.39 11.24 -13.07
C VAL A 75 -21.89 9.87 -12.63
N HIS A 76 -20.96 9.32 -13.40
CA HIS A 76 -20.29 8.06 -13.10
C HIS A 76 -18.80 8.32 -12.86
N CYS A 77 -18.25 7.64 -11.85
CA CYS A 77 -16.82 7.64 -11.55
C CYS A 77 -16.24 6.23 -11.78
N ALA A 78 -15.12 6.16 -12.47
CA ALA A 78 -14.40 4.91 -12.70
C ALA A 78 -12.96 5.06 -12.21
N VAL A 79 -12.44 4.01 -11.57
CA VAL A 79 -11.06 3.92 -11.13
C VAL A 79 -10.25 3.19 -12.20
N ARG A 80 -9.08 3.73 -12.55
CA ARG A 80 -8.17 3.17 -13.55
C ARG A 80 -6.76 2.99 -12.98
N GLY A 81 -6.12 1.91 -13.38
CA GLY A 81 -4.71 1.64 -13.17
C GLY A 81 -4.21 1.75 -11.73
N PRO A 82 -4.90 1.22 -10.71
CA PRO A 82 -4.40 1.33 -9.34
C PRO A 82 -3.08 0.58 -9.21
N LYS A 83 -2.07 1.24 -8.61
CA LYS A 83 -0.75 0.66 -8.32
C LYS A 83 -0.29 1.01 -6.92
N LEU A 84 0.28 0.03 -6.25
CA LEU A 84 0.85 0.11 -4.91
C LEU A 84 2.38 0.11 -5.02
N HIS A 85 2.97 1.31 -4.96
CA HIS A 85 4.42 1.51 -4.97
C HIS A 85 4.96 1.27 -3.58
N VAL A 86 5.75 0.22 -3.41
CA VAL A 86 6.29 -0.17 -2.10
C VAL A 86 7.23 0.90 -1.56
N THR A 87 7.09 1.19 -0.27
CA THR A 87 7.95 2.12 0.47
C THR A 87 8.62 1.43 1.64
N VAL A 88 9.77 1.95 2.03
CA VAL A 88 10.54 1.50 3.19
C VAL A 88 10.88 2.67 4.07
N THR A 89 10.45 2.63 5.33
CA THR A 89 10.98 3.54 6.33
C THR A 89 12.36 3.05 6.75
N HIS A 90 13.39 3.83 6.49
CA HIS A 90 14.77 3.59 6.91
C HIS A 90 15.12 4.45 8.11
N TYR A 91 15.89 3.91 9.04
CA TYR A 91 16.56 4.65 10.10
C TYR A 91 17.92 4.04 10.44
N ASP A 92 18.83 4.87 10.91
CA ASP A 92 20.14 4.46 11.39
C ASP A 92 20.07 3.93 12.84
N ALA A 93 21.21 3.54 13.40
CA ALA A 93 21.32 3.12 14.79
C ALA A 93 20.66 4.14 15.74
N GLY A 94 19.99 3.67 16.76
CA GLY A 94 19.25 4.52 17.71
C GLY A 94 18.01 5.19 17.13
N LYS A 95 17.50 4.72 15.99
CA LYS A 95 16.35 5.29 15.27
C LYS A 95 16.56 6.75 14.86
N SER A 96 17.78 7.09 14.49
CA SER A 96 18.16 8.41 13.95
C SER A 96 17.99 8.45 12.43
N ASN A 97 17.97 9.66 11.85
CA ASN A 97 17.89 9.88 10.40
C ASN A 97 16.73 9.15 9.72
N VAL A 98 15.55 9.19 10.33
CA VAL A 98 14.37 8.51 9.82
C VAL A 98 13.93 9.13 8.49
N ARG A 99 13.77 8.31 7.46
CA ARG A 99 13.30 8.74 6.13
C ARG A 99 12.61 7.61 5.38
N THR A 100 11.73 7.94 4.45
CA THR A 100 11.04 6.99 3.59
C THR A 100 11.67 6.98 2.20
N TYR A 101 11.87 5.78 1.66
CA TYR A 101 12.31 5.54 0.29
C TYR A 101 11.21 4.80 -0.47
N LEU A 102 11.07 5.06 -1.76
CA LEU A 102 10.44 4.09 -2.66
C LEU A 102 11.37 2.87 -2.76
N PHE A 103 10.79 1.68 -2.81
CA PHE A 103 11.59 0.44 -2.84
C PHE A 103 12.50 0.37 -4.07
N ARG A 104 12.09 0.91 -5.21
CA ARG A 104 12.92 1.00 -6.42
C ARG A 104 14.21 1.80 -6.21
N ASP A 105 14.20 2.77 -5.29
CA ASP A 105 15.35 3.62 -4.95
C ASP A 105 16.10 3.12 -3.70
N TYR A 106 15.62 2.03 -3.09
CA TYR A 106 16.19 1.45 -1.87
C TYR A 106 17.16 0.33 -2.21
N THR A 107 18.46 0.55 -1.95
CA THR A 107 19.49 -0.39 -2.35
C THR A 107 19.75 -1.51 -1.33
N PRO A 108 20.34 -2.65 -1.74
CA PRO A 108 20.79 -3.69 -0.80
C PRO A 108 21.73 -3.16 0.28
N GLU A 109 22.60 -2.18 -0.03
CA GLU A 109 23.54 -1.56 0.93
C GLU A 109 22.79 -0.76 1.99
N LEU A 110 21.76 0.02 1.59
CA LEU A 110 20.86 0.71 2.54
C LEU A 110 20.16 -0.30 3.44
N ALA A 111 19.64 -1.39 2.87
CA ALA A 111 18.98 -2.43 3.64
C ALA A 111 19.93 -3.07 4.67
N GLN A 112 21.21 -3.28 4.32
CA GLN A 112 22.23 -3.79 5.25
C GLN A 112 22.59 -2.80 6.36
N ALA A 113 22.54 -1.49 6.09
CA ALA A 113 22.83 -0.44 7.07
C ALA A 113 21.65 -0.10 7.99
N HIS A 114 20.46 -0.67 7.74
CA HIS A 114 19.25 -0.33 8.48
C HIS A 114 19.35 -0.68 9.97
N GLY A 115 19.04 0.27 10.85
CA GLY A 115 19.13 0.12 12.30
C GLY A 115 18.27 -0.99 12.90
N VAL A 116 17.17 -1.40 12.26
CA VAL A 116 16.31 -2.52 12.70
C VAL A 116 17.08 -3.86 12.74
N ARG A 117 18.13 -4.02 11.95
CA ARG A 117 18.91 -5.25 11.84
C ARG A 117 19.61 -5.64 13.15
N ALA A 118 19.84 -4.68 14.05
CA ALA A 118 20.35 -4.98 15.39
C ALA A 118 19.46 -5.97 16.16
N ALA A 119 18.14 -5.90 15.97
CA ALA A 119 17.14 -6.79 16.58
C ALA A 119 16.64 -7.88 15.61
N TYR A 120 16.65 -7.59 14.31
CA TYR A 120 16.12 -8.47 13.25
C TYR A 120 17.16 -8.62 12.11
N PRO A 121 18.18 -9.46 12.29
CA PRO A 121 19.28 -9.60 11.29
C PRO A 121 18.82 -10.05 9.90
N SER A 122 17.68 -10.73 9.82
CA SER A 122 17.08 -11.17 8.55
C SER A 122 16.44 -10.04 7.74
N PHE A 123 16.21 -8.86 8.33
CA PHE A 123 15.69 -7.72 7.57
C PHE A 123 16.71 -7.31 6.49
N GLY A 124 16.24 -7.17 5.27
CA GLY A 124 17.08 -6.86 4.13
C GLY A 124 16.24 -6.65 2.86
N TYR A 125 16.91 -6.41 1.76
CA TYR A 125 16.28 -6.12 0.47
C TYR A 125 15.31 -7.24 0.03
N ASP A 126 15.72 -8.50 0.14
CA ASP A 126 14.87 -9.64 -0.23
C ASP A 126 13.71 -9.85 0.75
N TYR A 127 13.92 -9.58 2.05
CA TYR A 127 12.85 -9.60 3.03
C TYR A 127 11.73 -8.62 2.65
N ILE A 128 12.08 -7.38 2.29
CA ILE A 128 11.11 -6.35 1.90
C ILE A 128 10.34 -6.79 0.64
N ARG A 129 11.07 -7.27 -0.38
CA ARG A 129 10.48 -7.76 -1.62
C ARG A 129 9.49 -8.90 -1.36
N GLN A 130 9.90 -9.91 -0.61
CA GLN A 130 9.07 -11.08 -0.30
C GLN A 130 7.84 -10.70 0.52
N THR A 131 7.98 -9.79 1.49
CA THR A 131 6.87 -9.26 2.28
C THR A 131 5.84 -8.60 1.36
N ALA A 132 6.25 -7.71 0.48
CA ALA A 132 5.35 -7.03 -0.46
C ALA A 132 4.65 -8.04 -1.38
N GLN A 133 5.38 -9.01 -1.95
CA GLN A 133 4.83 -10.06 -2.82
C GLN A 133 3.88 -11.02 -2.09
N THR A 134 4.04 -11.18 -0.78
CA THR A 134 3.16 -12.04 0.03
C THR A 134 1.83 -11.37 0.32
N TYR A 135 1.83 -10.06 0.56
CA TYR A 135 0.64 -9.35 1.04
C TYR A 135 -0.11 -8.59 -0.03
N ILE A 136 0.52 -8.27 -1.16
CA ILE A 136 -0.10 -7.48 -2.25
C ILE A 136 -0.26 -8.36 -3.47
N ASN A 137 -1.48 -8.38 -4.04
CA ASN A 137 -1.74 -9.03 -5.32
C ASN A 137 -0.82 -8.44 -6.41
N SER A 138 -0.20 -9.33 -7.21
CA SER A 138 0.73 -8.94 -8.27
C SER A 138 0.15 -7.99 -9.32
N GLU A 139 -1.18 -7.99 -9.49
CA GLU A 139 -1.89 -7.04 -10.35
C GLU A 139 -1.64 -5.58 -9.95
N PHE A 140 -1.56 -5.32 -8.63
CA PHE A 140 -1.43 -3.96 -8.09
C PHE A 140 -0.02 -3.64 -7.63
N LEU A 141 0.83 -4.66 -7.43
CA LEU A 141 2.17 -4.48 -6.87
C LEU A 141 3.11 -3.80 -7.86
N GLU A 142 3.78 -2.73 -7.42
CA GLU A 142 4.84 -2.04 -8.17
C GLU A 142 6.12 -2.00 -7.33
N LEU A 143 7.16 -2.69 -7.83
CA LEU A 143 8.48 -2.81 -7.19
C LEU A 143 9.57 -2.04 -7.95
N ALA A 144 9.29 -1.64 -9.19
CA ALA A 144 10.23 -0.93 -10.06
C ALA A 144 10.05 0.58 -9.98
#